data_4ecd6b4cc5b6055a4d815d7accac8800
#
_entry.id   4ecd6b4cc5b6055a4d815d7accac8800
#
_cell.length_a   1.000
_cell.length_b   1.000
_cell.length_c   1.000
_cell.angle_alpha   90.00
_cell.angle_beta   90.00
_cell.angle_gamma   90.00
#
_symmetry.space_group_name_H-M   'P 1'
#
loop_
_entity.id
_entity.type
_entity.pdbx_description
1 polymer ?
#
loop_
_entity_poly.entity_id
_entity_poly.type
_entity_poly.pdbx_seq_one_letter_code
_entity_poly.pdbx_strand_id
1 'polypeptide(L)'
;MQYRRFGRTNLQMPVFSCGGMRYQFQWQDVPMSQIPDENQGNLEAIINKSLEVGINHIETARGYGTSEMQLGKILPQLPRDKIIVQTKVSPGQDVREFRRKFEQSLQFLRLDYVDLLGIHGINTAEILDDTMAEGGCWQEAKKLQQQGKVRFIGFSTHAPTDVIVKTIATNCYDYLNLHWYYIFQNNWLAIEAAKQHDMGVFIISPSDKGGHLYNPPPKLVALCSPLSPMVFNDLFCLSHPAVHTLSIGAARARDFDEHLKTLPLLDRAEKILPAIIERLQGEMINCLGDNWVKTWSLGLPSWENTPNHINIRSILWLRNLAIAYDMIDFAKARYNLLGNGGHWFPGQQAKEVEKLDLTACLAASPHADKIPHLLAETHRLLSGETVQRLSSS
;
A
#
# COMPACT_ATOMS: atom_id res chain seq x y z
N MET A 1 22.41 5.71 2.15
CA MET A 1 21.00 5.96 1.81
C MET A 1 20.92 7.05 0.76
N GLN A 2 20.04 6.90 -0.24
CA GLN A 2 19.71 8.00 -1.16
C GLN A 2 18.48 8.75 -0.64
N TYR A 3 18.41 10.06 -0.93
CA TYR A 3 17.29 10.91 -0.52
C TYR A 3 16.71 11.63 -1.75
N ARG A 4 15.39 11.86 -1.74
CA ARG A 4 14.66 12.58 -2.78
C ARG A 4 13.89 13.74 -2.17
N ARG A 5 13.78 14.86 -2.87
CA ARG A 5 12.88 15.96 -2.49
C ARG A 5 11.44 15.46 -2.53
N PHE A 6 10.76 15.45 -1.39
CA PHE A 6 9.41 14.90 -1.25
C PHE A 6 8.34 15.91 -1.67
N GLY A 7 8.25 16.12 -2.98
CA GLY A 7 7.32 17.08 -3.55
C GLY A 7 7.44 18.47 -2.91
N ARG A 8 6.33 19.21 -2.88
CA ARG A 8 6.23 20.57 -2.32
C ARG A 8 6.57 20.69 -0.83
N THR A 9 6.68 19.57 -0.11
CA THR A 9 7.14 19.59 1.29
C THR A 9 8.59 20.01 1.43
N ASN A 10 9.39 19.82 0.39
CA ASN A 10 10.86 20.00 0.36
C ASN A 10 11.62 19.16 1.39
N LEU A 11 10.99 18.19 2.05
CA LEU A 11 11.68 17.25 2.91
C LEU A 11 12.64 16.40 2.08
N GLN A 12 13.83 16.13 2.63
CA GLN A 12 14.76 15.15 2.07
C GLN A 12 14.33 13.76 2.55
N MET A 13 13.50 13.10 1.75
CA MET A 13 12.91 11.81 2.07
C MET A 13 13.85 10.68 1.68
N PRO A 14 14.21 9.74 2.58
CA PRO A 14 14.97 8.56 2.20
C PRO A 14 14.14 7.70 1.24
N VAL A 15 14.78 7.06 0.28
CA VAL A 15 14.08 6.20 -0.69
C VAL A 15 13.42 4.96 -0.06
N PHE A 16 13.76 4.66 1.19
CA PHE A 16 13.07 3.70 2.03
C PHE A 16 12.61 4.35 3.32
N SER A 17 11.46 3.93 3.82
CA SER A 17 10.83 4.40 5.06
C SER A 17 10.58 3.25 6.02
N CYS A 18 10.67 3.50 7.32
CA CYS A 18 10.37 2.51 8.36
C CYS A 18 8.86 2.51 8.65
N GLY A 19 8.16 1.48 8.16
CA GLY A 19 6.71 1.32 8.32
C GLY A 19 6.33 0.65 9.64
N GLY A 20 5.38 1.24 10.35
CA GLY A 20 5.02 0.92 11.74
C GLY A 20 3.96 -0.15 11.96
N MET A 21 3.53 -0.85 10.91
CA MET A 21 2.41 -1.78 11.04
C MET A 21 2.82 -3.17 11.56
N ARG A 22 4.08 -3.61 11.39
CA ARG A 22 4.48 -5.00 11.64
C ARG A 22 5.23 -5.24 12.95
N TYR A 23 5.74 -4.23 13.58
CA TYR A 23 6.46 -4.35 14.85
C TYR A 23 5.57 -4.11 16.08
N GLN A 24 4.32 -3.64 15.89
CA GLN A 24 3.39 -3.42 17.00
C GLN A 24 3.03 -4.74 17.70
N PHE A 25 2.72 -4.66 18.98
CA PHE A 25 2.38 -5.83 19.79
C PHE A 25 1.00 -6.39 19.42
N GLN A 26 0.00 -5.49 19.31
CA GLN A 26 -1.36 -5.87 18.92
C GLN A 26 -2.16 -4.70 18.34
N TRP A 27 -3.29 -5.02 17.69
CA TRP A 27 -4.12 -4.07 16.94
C TRP A 27 -5.01 -3.15 17.78
N GLN A 28 -5.08 -3.37 19.09
CA GLN A 28 -5.87 -2.55 20.01
C GLN A 28 -4.94 -1.86 21.00
N ASP A 29 -5.38 -0.69 21.50
CA ASP A 29 -4.69 -0.02 22.58
C ASP A 29 -4.76 -0.86 23.85
N VAL A 30 -3.63 -1.01 24.52
CA VAL A 30 -3.54 -1.67 25.83
C VAL A 30 -2.64 -0.85 26.76
N PRO A 31 -2.75 -1.02 28.08
CA PRO A 31 -1.77 -0.46 29.00
C PRO A 31 -0.33 -0.87 28.62
N MET A 32 0.60 0.09 28.68
CA MET A 32 2.01 -0.16 28.36
C MET A 32 2.62 -1.35 29.16
N SER A 33 2.09 -1.59 30.37
CA SER A 33 2.52 -2.73 31.22
C SER A 33 2.16 -4.10 30.66
N GLN A 34 1.27 -4.17 29.66
CA GLN A 34 0.90 -5.42 28.98
C GLN A 34 1.76 -5.68 27.74
N ILE A 35 2.56 -4.72 27.29
CA ILE A 35 3.46 -4.90 26.14
C ILE A 35 4.73 -5.59 26.65
N PRO A 36 5.05 -6.81 26.14
CA PRO A 36 6.26 -7.53 26.55
C PRO A 36 7.53 -6.72 26.25
N ASP A 37 8.49 -6.76 27.17
CA ASP A 37 9.78 -6.07 27.01
C ASP A 37 10.54 -6.56 25.75
N GLU A 38 10.41 -7.83 25.40
CA GLU A 38 10.99 -8.38 24.17
C GLU A 38 10.40 -7.72 22.91
N ASN A 39 9.06 -7.52 22.88
CA ASN A 39 8.42 -6.85 21.74
C ASN A 39 8.82 -5.37 21.65
N GLN A 40 8.90 -4.67 22.78
CA GLN A 40 9.37 -3.30 22.84
C GLN A 40 10.84 -3.21 22.41
N GLY A 41 11.70 -4.09 22.91
CA GLY A 41 13.12 -4.14 22.52
C GLY A 41 13.33 -4.44 21.04
N ASN A 42 12.49 -5.30 20.44
CA ASN A 42 12.50 -5.54 19.00
C ASN A 42 12.13 -4.27 18.20
N LEU A 43 11.10 -3.53 18.61
CA LEU A 43 10.75 -2.26 17.98
C LEU A 43 11.91 -1.26 18.07
N GLU A 44 12.52 -1.12 19.24
CA GLU A 44 13.67 -0.21 19.44
C GLU A 44 14.86 -0.60 18.56
N ALA A 45 15.15 -1.92 18.45
CA ALA A 45 16.18 -2.44 17.54
C ALA A 45 15.88 -2.11 16.07
N ILE A 46 14.61 -2.20 15.65
CA ILE A 46 14.17 -1.82 14.28
C ILE A 46 14.40 -0.33 14.03
N ILE A 47 13.98 0.54 14.95
CA ILE A 47 14.15 2.00 14.81
C ILE A 47 15.64 2.36 14.79
N ASN A 48 16.44 1.83 15.70
CA ASN A 48 17.88 2.07 15.74
C ASN A 48 18.57 1.61 14.44
N LYS A 49 18.22 0.41 13.94
CA LYS A 49 18.74 -0.10 12.67
C LYS A 49 18.33 0.79 11.50
N SER A 50 17.08 1.26 11.46
CA SER A 50 16.62 2.16 10.41
C SER A 50 17.46 3.44 10.35
N LEU A 51 17.71 4.05 11.49
CA LEU A 51 18.53 5.26 11.60
C LEU A 51 20.00 5.01 11.24
N GLU A 52 20.58 3.89 11.70
CA GLU A 52 21.94 3.48 11.37
C GLU A 52 22.17 3.42 9.84
N VAL A 53 21.20 2.89 9.10
CA VAL A 53 21.30 2.77 7.64
C VAL A 53 20.80 4.01 6.88
N GLY A 54 20.44 5.09 7.61
CA GLY A 54 20.00 6.37 7.06
C GLY A 54 18.50 6.43 6.70
N ILE A 55 17.68 5.51 7.18
CA ILE A 55 16.23 5.59 7.09
C ILE A 55 15.72 6.42 8.27
N ASN A 56 15.51 7.71 8.06
CA ASN A 56 15.07 8.65 9.09
C ASN A 56 13.58 9.01 9.00
N HIS A 57 12.81 8.42 8.09
CA HIS A 57 11.36 8.53 8.04
C HIS A 57 10.73 7.34 8.76
N ILE A 58 10.01 7.63 9.86
CA ILE A 58 9.29 6.67 10.71
C ILE A 58 7.80 6.90 10.51
N GLU A 59 7.11 5.90 9.98
CA GLU A 59 5.70 5.98 9.63
C GLU A 59 4.86 5.09 10.53
N THR A 60 3.75 5.61 11.04
CA THR A 60 2.76 4.88 11.83
C THR A 60 1.34 5.35 11.50
N ALA A 61 0.35 4.94 12.28
CA ALA A 61 -1.03 5.42 12.23
C ALA A 61 -1.75 5.16 13.56
N ARG A 62 -2.77 5.97 13.87
CA ARG A 62 -3.64 5.75 15.03
C ARG A 62 -4.31 4.36 14.99
N GLY A 63 -4.62 3.88 13.80
CA GLY A 63 -5.22 2.56 13.58
C GLY A 63 -4.23 1.37 13.63
N TYR A 64 -2.96 1.58 13.98
CA TYR A 64 -1.97 0.50 14.09
C TYR A 64 -1.77 0.03 15.54
N GLY A 65 -2.86 0.00 16.31
CA GLY A 65 -2.87 -0.51 17.67
C GLY A 65 -1.81 0.13 18.55
N THR A 66 -0.94 -0.67 19.13
CA THR A 66 0.10 -0.22 20.08
C THR A 66 1.28 0.50 19.46
N SER A 67 1.36 0.61 18.12
CA SER A 67 2.53 1.17 17.42
C SER A 67 2.94 2.57 17.91
N GLU A 68 1.98 3.52 17.99
CA GLU A 68 2.28 4.87 18.46
C GLU A 68 2.77 4.91 19.90
N MET A 69 2.15 4.11 20.78
CA MET A 69 2.52 4.04 22.21
C MET A 69 3.93 3.51 22.39
N GLN A 70 4.30 2.49 21.62
CA GLN A 70 5.62 1.88 21.66
C GLN A 70 6.69 2.82 21.09
N LEU A 71 6.39 3.50 19.97
CA LEU A 71 7.26 4.55 19.42
C LEU A 71 7.48 5.69 20.41
N GLY A 72 6.48 6.06 21.20
CA GLY A 72 6.60 7.09 22.22
C GLY A 72 7.60 6.79 23.34
N LYS A 73 8.12 5.57 23.44
CA LYS A 73 9.24 5.26 24.35
C LYS A 73 10.59 5.66 23.76
N ILE A 74 10.76 5.57 22.44
CA ILE A 74 12.06 5.84 21.80
C ILE A 74 12.13 7.23 21.13
N LEU A 75 11.06 7.70 20.49
CA LEU A 75 11.08 8.95 19.71
C LEU A 75 11.58 10.18 20.50
N PRO A 76 11.18 10.39 21.78
CA PRO A 76 11.69 11.53 22.56
C PRO A 76 13.20 11.50 22.85
N GLN A 77 13.84 10.34 22.69
CA GLN A 77 15.28 10.15 22.90
C GLN A 77 16.10 10.45 21.63
N LEU A 78 15.43 10.59 20.49
CA LEU A 78 16.06 10.82 19.19
C LEU A 78 16.15 12.32 18.89
N PRO A 79 17.16 12.78 18.13
CA PRO A 79 17.22 14.17 17.67
C PRO A 79 16.02 14.48 16.77
N ARG A 80 15.04 15.24 17.29
CA ARG A 80 13.75 15.49 16.64
C ARG A 80 13.90 16.14 15.27
N ASP A 81 14.89 16.99 15.09
CA ASP A 81 15.22 17.67 13.82
C ASP A 81 15.87 16.77 12.77
N LYS A 82 16.31 15.57 13.15
CA LYS A 82 16.94 14.59 12.27
C LYS A 82 15.99 13.52 11.76
N ILE A 83 14.78 13.44 12.32
CA ILE A 83 13.79 12.42 11.97
C ILE A 83 12.54 13.05 11.36
N ILE A 84 11.92 12.32 10.43
CA ILE A 84 10.62 12.65 9.86
C ILE A 84 9.62 11.66 10.47
N VAL A 85 8.61 12.16 11.18
CA VAL A 85 7.59 11.32 11.81
C VAL A 85 6.27 11.51 11.11
N GLN A 86 5.68 10.40 10.65
CA GLN A 86 4.36 10.36 10.04
C GLN A 86 3.40 9.56 10.90
N THR A 87 2.21 10.12 11.15
CA THR A 87 1.04 9.35 11.59
C THR A 87 -0.15 9.61 10.70
N LYS A 88 -1.19 8.79 10.87
CA LYS A 88 -2.42 8.87 10.08
C LYS A 88 -3.64 8.71 10.99
N VAL A 89 -4.69 9.49 10.70
CA VAL A 89 -5.97 9.41 11.40
C VAL A 89 -7.09 9.26 10.35
N SER A 90 -7.98 8.29 10.57
CA SER A 90 -9.12 8.07 9.67
C SER A 90 -10.10 9.25 9.77
N PRO A 91 -10.58 9.76 8.64
CA PRO A 91 -11.62 10.76 8.62
C PRO A 91 -12.95 10.14 9.10
N GLY A 92 -13.88 11.00 9.46
CA GLY A 92 -15.24 10.63 9.83
C GLY A 92 -16.13 11.86 9.88
N GLN A 93 -17.42 11.67 10.03
CA GLN A 93 -18.40 12.76 10.10
C GLN A 93 -18.27 13.58 11.39
N ASP A 94 -17.82 12.98 12.49
CA ASP A 94 -17.49 13.74 13.72
C ASP A 94 -16.04 14.24 13.69
N VAL A 95 -15.88 15.48 13.28
CA VAL A 95 -14.58 16.19 13.22
C VAL A 95 -13.92 16.34 14.60
N ARG A 96 -14.72 16.39 15.68
CA ARG A 96 -14.16 16.44 17.04
C ARG A 96 -13.49 15.12 17.41
N GLU A 97 -14.04 14.01 16.92
CA GLU A 97 -13.43 12.70 17.10
C GLU A 97 -12.11 12.57 16.30
N PHE A 98 -12.05 13.10 15.06
CA PHE A 98 -10.83 13.17 14.29
C PHE A 98 -9.73 13.94 15.06
N ARG A 99 -10.07 15.13 15.59
CA ARG A 99 -9.16 15.93 16.41
C ARG A 99 -8.70 15.17 17.66
N ARG A 100 -9.65 14.58 18.40
CA ARG A 100 -9.36 13.80 19.62
C ARG A 100 -8.38 12.66 19.36
N LYS A 101 -8.59 11.92 18.26
CA LYS A 101 -7.70 10.84 17.82
C LYS A 101 -6.30 11.36 17.49
N PHE A 102 -6.20 12.48 16.81
CA PHE A 102 -4.90 13.07 16.50
C PHE A 102 -4.17 13.56 17.76
N GLU A 103 -4.86 14.21 18.68
CA GLU A 103 -4.28 14.63 19.95
C GLU A 103 -3.83 13.43 20.80
N GLN A 104 -4.58 12.32 20.76
CA GLN A 104 -4.17 11.06 21.36
C GLN A 104 -2.91 10.49 20.68
N SER A 105 -2.80 10.58 19.36
CA SER A 105 -1.57 10.19 18.63
C SER A 105 -0.35 10.96 19.13
N LEU A 106 -0.45 12.29 19.29
CA LEU A 106 0.65 13.09 19.83
C LEU A 106 1.02 12.67 21.27
N GLN A 107 0.02 12.39 22.10
CA GLN A 107 0.24 11.91 23.48
C GLN A 107 0.97 10.56 23.48
N PHE A 108 0.53 9.60 22.61
CA PHE A 108 1.14 8.28 22.51
C PHE A 108 2.57 8.36 21.97
N LEU A 109 2.79 9.15 20.93
CA LEU A 109 4.12 9.38 20.36
C LEU A 109 5.04 10.21 21.29
N ARG A 110 4.45 10.90 22.30
CA ARG A 110 5.13 11.85 23.19
C ARG A 110 5.87 12.93 22.41
N LEU A 111 5.22 13.49 21.42
CA LEU A 111 5.73 14.56 20.57
C LEU A 111 4.79 15.76 20.58
N ASP A 112 5.36 16.96 20.43
CA ASP A 112 4.59 18.19 20.30
C ASP A 112 3.99 18.37 18.90
N TYR A 113 4.64 17.77 17.88
CA TYR A 113 4.20 17.83 16.49
C TYR A 113 4.64 16.59 15.70
N VAL A 114 3.96 16.35 14.57
CA VAL A 114 4.40 15.42 13.53
C VAL A 114 4.77 16.17 12.25
N ASP A 115 5.70 15.61 11.47
CA ASP A 115 6.05 16.18 10.17
C ASP A 115 4.95 15.96 9.14
N LEU A 116 4.38 14.76 9.14
CA LEU A 116 3.41 14.31 8.16
C LEU A 116 2.14 13.78 8.86
N LEU A 117 1.00 14.43 8.64
CA LEU A 117 -0.31 13.89 9.01
C LEU A 117 -1.02 13.38 7.76
N GLY A 118 -1.30 12.07 7.69
CA GLY A 118 -2.13 11.48 6.65
C GLY A 118 -3.60 11.41 7.06
N ILE A 119 -4.52 11.89 6.23
CA ILE A 119 -5.92 11.51 6.34
C ILE A 119 -6.03 10.06 5.88
N HIS A 120 -6.37 9.15 6.80
CA HIS A 120 -6.20 7.71 6.64
C HIS A 120 -7.38 7.08 5.93
N GLY A 121 -7.23 6.73 4.65
CA GLY A 121 -8.22 5.94 3.93
C GLY A 121 -9.27 6.77 3.20
N ILE A 122 -8.87 7.77 2.40
CA ILE A 122 -9.78 8.37 1.41
C ILE A 122 -9.99 7.33 0.30
N ASN A 123 -10.95 6.42 0.51
CA ASN A 123 -11.11 5.21 -0.30
C ASN A 123 -12.31 5.25 -1.25
N THR A 124 -13.23 6.18 -1.07
CA THR A 124 -14.41 6.38 -1.93
C THR A 124 -14.64 7.87 -2.18
N ALA A 125 -15.47 8.17 -3.17
CA ALA A 125 -15.85 9.54 -3.46
C ALA A 125 -16.60 10.19 -2.29
N GLU A 126 -17.46 9.44 -1.60
CA GLU A 126 -18.19 9.93 -0.43
C GLU A 126 -17.24 10.33 0.70
N ILE A 127 -16.24 9.48 0.99
CA ILE A 127 -15.23 9.80 2.03
C ILE A 127 -14.45 11.06 1.64
N LEU A 128 -14.14 11.24 0.36
CA LEU A 128 -13.50 12.46 -0.13
C LEU A 128 -14.41 13.66 0.10
N ASP A 129 -15.66 13.58 -0.35
CA ASP A 129 -16.61 14.67 -0.26
C ASP A 129 -16.89 15.07 1.21
N ASP A 130 -17.09 14.11 2.11
CA ASP A 130 -17.22 14.33 3.57
C ASP A 130 -15.95 14.97 4.17
N THR A 131 -14.77 14.48 3.77
CA THR A 131 -13.49 15.00 4.27
C THR A 131 -13.29 16.46 3.87
N MET A 132 -13.71 16.85 2.66
CA MET A 132 -13.54 18.18 2.08
C MET A 132 -14.71 19.13 2.36
N ALA A 133 -15.82 18.65 2.93
CA ALA A 133 -16.98 19.43 3.28
C ALA A 133 -16.63 20.62 4.19
N GLU A 134 -17.48 21.62 4.25
CA GLU A 134 -17.35 22.74 5.19
C GLU A 134 -17.36 22.20 6.64
N GLY A 135 -16.34 22.55 7.43
CA GLY A 135 -16.13 22.00 8.76
C GLY A 135 -15.57 20.58 8.77
N GLY A 136 -15.24 19.99 7.63
CA GLY A 136 -14.74 18.61 7.52
C GLY A 136 -13.32 18.38 8.06
N CYS A 137 -12.89 17.13 8.02
CA CYS A 137 -11.61 16.71 8.61
C CYS A 137 -10.39 17.38 7.97
N TRP A 138 -10.44 17.74 6.68
CA TRP A 138 -9.35 18.49 6.05
C TRP A 138 -9.19 19.88 6.65
N GLN A 139 -10.29 20.62 6.87
CA GLN A 139 -10.22 21.94 7.52
C GLN A 139 -9.70 21.83 8.96
N GLU A 140 -10.04 20.77 9.66
CA GLU A 140 -9.53 20.52 11.00
C GLU A 140 -8.01 20.23 10.99
N ALA A 141 -7.54 19.41 10.02
CA ALA A 141 -6.12 19.19 9.82
C ALA A 141 -5.37 20.50 9.51
N LYS A 142 -5.98 21.43 8.74
CA LYS A 142 -5.43 22.78 8.50
C LYS A 142 -5.33 23.62 9.78
N LYS A 143 -6.32 23.54 10.68
CA LYS A 143 -6.25 24.21 11.99
C LYS A 143 -5.12 23.62 12.84
N LEU A 144 -4.93 22.30 12.84
CA LEU A 144 -3.81 21.66 13.53
C LEU A 144 -2.45 22.09 12.94
N GLN A 145 -2.37 22.27 11.63
CA GLN A 145 -1.18 22.79 10.95
C GLN A 145 -0.90 24.24 11.36
N GLN A 146 -1.91 25.11 11.41
CA GLN A 146 -1.78 26.49 11.88
C GLN A 146 -1.34 26.58 13.35
N GLN A 147 -1.71 25.60 14.18
CA GLN A 147 -1.28 25.46 15.56
C GLN A 147 0.15 24.93 15.72
N GLY A 148 0.83 24.60 14.61
CA GLY A 148 2.19 24.04 14.62
C GLY A 148 2.28 22.57 15.02
N LYS A 149 1.13 21.87 15.17
CA LYS A 149 1.09 20.44 15.53
C LYS A 149 1.33 19.50 14.34
N VAL A 150 1.21 20.00 13.12
CA VAL A 150 1.40 19.29 11.86
C VAL A 150 2.19 20.18 10.91
N ARG A 151 3.24 19.64 10.26
CA ARG A 151 3.96 20.41 9.23
C ARG A 151 3.30 20.29 7.85
N PHE A 152 2.97 19.06 7.43
CA PHE A 152 2.38 18.79 6.10
C PHE A 152 1.22 17.81 6.20
N ILE A 153 0.23 17.98 5.32
CA ILE A 153 -1.00 17.18 5.30
C ILE A 153 -1.04 16.37 4.01
N GLY A 154 -1.22 15.06 4.13
CA GLY A 154 -1.41 14.15 3.00
C GLY A 154 -2.61 13.24 3.20
N PHE A 155 -2.71 12.23 2.35
CA PHE A 155 -3.72 11.19 2.50
C PHE A 155 -3.16 9.81 2.16
N SER A 156 -3.78 8.76 2.69
CA SER A 156 -3.56 7.39 2.26
C SER A 156 -4.82 6.81 1.65
N THR A 157 -4.65 5.87 0.71
CA THR A 157 -5.81 5.39 -0.04
C THR A 157 -5.66 3.94 -0.53
N HIS A 158 -6.81 3.29 -0.66
CA HIS A 158 -7.03 2.04 -1.38
C HIS A 158 -8.08 2.21 -2.50
N ALA A 159 -8.41 3.44 -2.82
CA ALA A 159 -9.43 3.79 -3.79
C ALA A 159 -9.09 3.32 -5.22
N PRO A 160 -10.08 3.24 -6.10
CA PRO A 160 -9.88 3.23 -7.54
C PRO A 160 -9.10 4.47 -8.00
N THR A 161 -8.39 4.35 -9.12
CA THR A 161 -7.48 5.38 -9.62
C THR A 161 -8.17 6.73 -9.89
N ASP A 162 -9.41 6.72 -10.37
CA ASP A 162 -10.20 7.92 -10.64
C ASP A 162 -10.50 8.73 -9.37
N VAL A 163 -10.85 8.06 -8.26
CA VAL A 163 -11.03 8.71 -6.95
C VAL A 163 -9.70 9.28 -6.44
N ILE A 164 -8.58 8.57 -6.64
CA ILE A 164 -7.26 9.08 -6.25
C ILE A 164 -6.93 10.34 -7.04
N VAL A 165 -7.13 10.33 -8.37
CA VAL A 165 -6.91 11.49 -9.23
C VAL A 165 -7.82 12.66 -8.84
N LYS A 166 -9.11 12.39 -8.55
CA LYS A 166 -10.05 13.40 -8.03
C LYS A 166 -9.54 14.03 -6.73
N THR A 167 -9.01 13.20 -5.81
CA THR A 167 -8.45 13.69 -4.54
C THR A 167 -7.22 14.57 -4.77
N ILE A 168 -6.31 14.18 -5.67
CA ILE A 168 -5.13 14.97 -6.05
C ILE A 168 -5.54 16.31 -6.67
N ALA A 169 -6.56 16.30 -7.55
CA ALA A 169 -7.05 17.48 -8.25
C ALA A 169 -7.62 18.56 -7.31
N THR A 170 -8.01 18.24 -6.07
CA THR A 170 -8.35 19.24 -5.05
C THR A 170 -7.19 20.19 -4.74
N ASN A 171 -5.96 19.78 -5.03
CA ASN A 171 -4.71 20.49 -4.72
C ASN A 171 -4.52 20.84 -3.23
N CYS A 172 -5.20 20.11 -2.36
CA CYS A 172 -5.24 20.36 -0.92
C CYS A 172 -4.19 19.57 -0.11
N TYR A 173 -3.54 18.59 -0.71
CA TYR A 173 -2.64 17.65 -0.06
C TYR A 173 -1.20 17.80 -0.53
N ASP A 174 -0.25 17.65 0.39
CA ASP A 174 1.19 17.77 0.12
C ASP A 174 1.81 16.46 -0.34
N TYR A 175 1.22 15.32 0.03
CA TYR A 175 1.71 13.99 -0.31
C TYR A 175 0.58 12.97 -0.30
N LEU A 176 0.86 11.78 -0.86
CA LEU A 176 -0.06 10.65 -0.81
C LEU A 176 0.67 9.32 -0.57
N ASN A 177 -0.04 8.41 0.09
CA ASN A 177 0.36 7.02 0.31
C ASN A 177 -0.56 6.13 -0.52
N LEU A 178 -0.01 5.39 -1.50
CA LEU A 178 -0.80 4.54 -2.40
C LEU A 178 -0.08 3.24 -2.74
N HIS A 179 -0.79 2.36 -3.45
CA HIS A 179 -0.26 1.09 -3.96
C HIS A 179 0.21 1.24 -5.40
N TRP A 180 1.45 0.84 -5.66
CA TRP A 180 1.98 0.71 -7.01
C TRP A 180 3.23 -0.18 -6.97
N TYR A 181 3.21 -1.29 -7.72
CA TYR A 181 4.26 -2.32 -7.76
C TYR A 181 4.33 -2.91 -9.15
N TYR A 182 5.37 -3.70 -9.44
CA TYR A 182 5.48 -4.39 -10.73
C TYR A 182 4.21 -5.20 -11.08
N ILE A 183 3.68 -5.95 -10.13
CA ILE A 183 2.47 -6.76 -10.35
C ILE A 183 1.15 -5.96 -10.29
N PHE A 184 1.17 -4.70 -9.84
CA PHE A 184 -0.02 -3.86 -9.69
C PHE A 184 0.31 -2.42 -10.11
N GLN A 185 0.05 -2.08 -11.37
CA GLN A 185 0.40 -0.79 -11.96
C GLN A 185 -0.79 0.12 -12.25
N ASN A 186 -1.99 -0.23 -11.79
CA ASN A 186 -3.22 0.51 -12.10
C ASN A 186 -3.16 2.00 -11.69
N ASN A 187 -2.42 2.33 -10.64
CA ASN A 187 -2.36 3.69 -10.10
C ASN A 187 -1.29 4.58 -10.75
N TRP A 188 -0.74 4.20 -11.92
CA TRP A 188 0.26 5.04 -12.58
C TRP A 188 -0.26 6.45 -12.91
N LEU A 189 -1.49 6.57 -13.41
CA LEU A 189 -2.11 7.87 -13.69
C LEU A 189 -2.22 8.76 -12.45
N ALA A 190 -2.45 8.17 -11.28
CA ALA A 190 -2.45 8.92 -10.01
C ALA A 190 -1.04 9.42 -9.64
N ILE A 191 0.00 8.63 -9.91
CA ILE A 191 1.40 9.05 -9.69
C ILE A 191 1.77 10.20 -10.64
N GLU A 192 1.37 10.13 -11.90
CA GLU A 192 1.58 11.23 -12.86
C GLU A 192 0.83 12.52 -12.44
N ALA A 193 -0.41 12.39 -12.00
CA ALA A 193 -1.17 13.52 -11.46
C ALA A 193 -0.47 14.09 -10.21
N ALA A 194 -0.01 13.27 -9.28
CA ALA A 194 0.74 13.72 -8.11
C ALA A 194 2.03 14.47 -8.49
N LYS A 195 2.75 13.98 -9.51
CA LYS A 195 3.94 14.66 -10.05
C LYS A 195 3.59 16.06 -10.61
N GLN A 196 2.48 16.17 -11.36
CA GLN A 196 2.04 17.47 -11.90
C GLN A 196 1.68 18.48 -10.81
N HIS A 197 1.19 18.00 -9.66
CA HIS A 197 0.86 18.79 -8.49
C HIS A 197 2.02 18.94 -7.49
N ASP A 198 3.23 18.53 -7.83
CA ASP A 198 4.42 18.53 -6.96
C ASP A 198 4.17 17.88 -5.59
N MET A 199 3.44 16.79 -5.55
CA MET A 199 3.14 16.04 -4.33
C MET A 199 4.19 14.97 -4.05
N GLY A 200 4.45 14.71 -2.77
CA GLY A 200 5.25 13.56 -2.36
C GLY A 200 4.50 12.24 -2.61
N VAL A 201 5.17 11.25 -3.21
CA VAL A 201 4.59 9.92 -3.47
C VAL A 201 5.27 8.88 -2.60
N PHE A 202 4.49 8.20 -1.77
CA PHE A 202 4.93 7.16 -0.85
C PHE A 202 4.21 5.85 -1.17
N ILE A 203 4.96 4.85 -1.63
CA ILE A 203 4.42 3.52 -1.93
C ILE A 203 4.36 2.70 -0.64
N ILE A 204 3.16 2.23 -0.28
CA ILE A 204 2.90 1.44 0.92
C ILE A 204 2.84 -0.06 0.64
N SER A 205 3.32 -0.87 1.59
CA SER A 205 3.28 -2.34 1.55
C SER A 205 3.90 -3.00 0.30
N PRO A 206 5.05 -2.53 -0.23
CA PRO A 206 5.62 -3.06 -1.47
C PRO A 206 5.99 -4.54 -1.37
N SER A 207 6.40 -5.02 -0.20
CA SER A 207 6.81 -6.42 0.00
C SER A 207 5.62 -7.36 0.16
N ASP A 208 4.60 -6.96 0.93
CA ASP A 208 3.43 -7.80 1.20
C ASP A 208 2.43 -7.79 0.04
N LYS A 209 1.95 -6.59 -0.32
CA LYS A 209 0.96 -6.42 -1.39
C LYS A 209 1.59 -6.49 -2.78
N GLY A 210 2.90 -6.29 -2.88
CA GLY A 210 3.68 -6.50 -4.10
C GLY A 210 3.99 -7.96 -4.41
N GLY A 211 3.46 -8.93 -3.64
CA GLY A 211 3.58 -10.34 -3.98
C GLY A 211 4.10 -11.28 -2.89
N HIS A 212 3.98 -10.94 -1.60
CA HIS A 212 4.59 -11.71 -0.50
C HIS A 212 6.10 -11.93 -0.70
N LEU A 213 6.80 -10.86 -1.13
CA LEU A 213 8.18 -10.92 -1.63
C LEU A 213 9.23 -11.35 -0.60
N TYR A 214 8.86 -11.50 0.66
CA TYR A 214 9.67 -12.10 1.73
C TYR A 214 9.63 -13.63 1.71
N ASN A 215 8.71 -14.25 0.95
CA ASN A 215 8.62 -15.70 0.73
C ASN A 215 8.15 -15.98 -0.72
N PRO A 216 8.97 -15.60 -1.74
CA PRO A 216 8.57 -15.73 -3.13
C PRO A 216 8.65 -17.19 -3.60
N PRO A 217 7.78 -17.62 -4.54
CA PRO A 217 7.87 -18.94 -5.13
C PRO A 217 9.16 -19.10 -5.97
N PRO A 218 9.73 -20.31 -6.06
CA PRO A 218 10.97 -20.56 -6.81
C PRO A 218 10.94 -20.10 -8.28
N LYS A 219 9.79 -20.21 -8.94
CA LYS A 219 9.61 -19.74 -10.32
C LYS A 219 9.81 -18.22 -10.43
N LEU A 220 9.21 -17.44 -9.51
CA LEU A 220 9.39 -15.98 -9.49
C LEU A 220 10.85 -15.60 -9.18
N VAL A 221 11.51 -16.34 -8.27
CA VAL A 221 12.95 -16.16 -7.99
C VAL A 221 13.79 -16.36 -9.25
N ALA A 222 13.55 -17.42 -10.00
CA ALA A 222 14.26 -17.71 -11.24
C ALA A 222 14.04 -16.62 -12.30
N LEU A 223 12.80 -16.15 -12.45
CA LEU A 223 12.44 -15.09 -13.41
C LEU A 223 13.09 -13.74 -13.07
N CYS A 224 13.22 -13.42 -11.79
CA CYS A 224 13.85 -12.17 -11.34
C CYS A 224 15.39 -12.20 -11.34
N SER A 225 16.01 -13.40 -11.51
CA SER A 225 17.48 -13.54 -11.47
C SER A 225 18.18 -12.53 -12.41
N PRO A 226 19.32 -11.92 -11.99
CA PRO A 226 20.13 -12.20 -10.79
C PRO A 226 19.65 -11.49 -9.52
N LEU A 227 18.53 -10.75 -9.55
CA LEU A 227 17.97 -10.09 -8.38
C LEU A 227 17.01 -11.02 -7.64
N SER A 228 16.83 -10.80 -6.34
CA SER A 228 15.66 -11.36 -5.67
C SER A 228 14.39 -10.62 -6.13
N PRO A 229 13.20 -11.24 -6.03
CA PRO A 229 11.93 -10.57 -6.35
C PRO A 229 11.70 -9.28 -5.56
N MET A 230 12.18 -9.20 -4.31
CA MET A 230 12.08 -8.00 -3.47
C MET A 230 12.94 -6.87 -4.02
N VAL A 231 14.23 -7.14 -4.29
CA VAL A 231 15.15 -6.15 -4.86
C VAL A 231 14.69 -5.71 -6.25
N PHE A 232 14.18 -6.64 -7.06
CA PHE A 232 13.60 -6.30 -8.37
C PHE A 232 12.41 -5.34 -8.24
N ASN A 233 11.45 -5.63 -7.36
CA ASN A 233 10.27 -4.78 -7.16
C ASN A 233 10.64 -3.40 -6.60
N ASP A 234 11.55 -3.35 -5.63
CA ASP A 234 12.04 -2.09 -5.07
C ASP A 234 12.74 -1.24 -6.14
N LEU A 235 13.63 -1.88 -6.92
CA LEU A 235 14.34 -1.22 -8.03
C LEU A 235 13.36 -0.73 -9.10
N PHE A 236 12.35 -1.55 -9.46
CA PHE A 236 11.29 -1.17 -10.38
C PHE A 236 10.55 0.08 -9.88
N CYS A 237 10.09 0.08 -8.64
CA CYS A 237 9.37 1.23 -8.09
C CYS A 237 10.26 2.47 -8.04
N LEU A 238 11.49 2.35 -7.55
CA LEU A 238 12.40 3.47 -7.36
C LEU A 238 13.08 3.94 -8.66
N SER A 239 13.06 3.16 -9.73
CA SER A 239 13.52 3.62 -11.06
C SER A 239 12.66 4.75 -11.64
N HIS A 240 11.47 4.97 -11.09
CA HIS A 240 10.56 6.03 -11.48
C HIS A 240 10.78 7.25 -10.56
N PRO A 241 11.28 8.39 -11.07
CA PRO A 241 11.58 9.56 -10.24
C PRO A 241 10.38 10.16 -9.51
N ALA A 242 9.16 9.92 -10.01
CA ALA A 242 7.92 10.35 -9.36
C ALA A 242 7.58 9.55 -8.09
N VAL A 243 8.21 8.39 -7.87
CA VAL A 243 8.09 7.61 -6.63
C VAL A 243 9.22 8.03 -5.70
N HIS A 244 8.91 8.57 -4.54
CA HIS A 244 9.90 9.16 -3.65
C HIS A 244 10.44 8.19 -2.60
N THR A 245 9.57 7.33 -2.04
CA THR A 245 9.94 6.41 -0.98
C THR A 245 9.04 5.18 -0.93
N LEU A 246 9.58 4.07 -0.43
CA LEU A 246 8.87 2.79 -0.22
C LEU A 246 8.81 2.47 1.26
N SER A 247 7.64 2.06 1.76
CA SER A 247 7.46 1.62 3.14
C SER A 247 8.00 0.21 3.36
N ILE A 248 9.05 0.07 4.14
CA ILE A 248 9.51 -1.23 4.62
C ILE A 248 8.74 -1.57 5.91
N GLY A 249 7.87 -2.57 5.84
CA GLY A 249 7.21 -3.12 7.00
C GLY A 249 8.12 -4.14 7.71
N ALA A 250 9.13 -3.65 8.42
CA ALA A 250 10.05 -4.50 9.16
C ALA A 250 9.37 -5.11 10.40
N ALA A 251 9.46 -6.43 10.55
CA ALA A 251 9.10 -7.16 11.75
C ALA A 251 10.32 -7.39 12.66
N ARG A 252 11.53 -7.30 12.10
CA ARG A 252 12.84 -7.45 12.77
C ARG A 252 13.85 -6.52 12.09
N ALA A 253 14.89 -6.12 12.83
CA ALA A 253 15.91 -5.19 12.31
C ALA A 253 16.58 -5.69 11.01
N ARG A 254 16.82 -6.99 10.87
CA ARG A 254 17.42 -7.59 9.66
C ARG A 254 16.55 -7.52 8.40
N ASP A 255 15.26 -7.22 8.55
CA ASP A 255 14.34 -7.15 7.40
C ASP A 255 14.69 -5.97 6.46
N PHE A 256 15.50 -5.01 6.90
CA PHE A 256 16.04 -3.97 6.03
C PHE A 256 17.14 -4.47 5.07
N ASP A 257 17.88 -5.51 5.45
CA ASP A 257 19.12 -5.92 4.75
C ASP A 257 18.86 -6.29 3.28
N GLU A 258 17.72 -6.91 2.97
CA GLU A 258 17.37 -7.27 1.59
C GLU A 258 17.04 -6.04 0.76
N HIS A 259 16.27 -5.10 1.30
CA HIS A 259 15.91 -3.84 0.63
C HIS A 259 17.14 -2.97 0.34
N LEU A 260 18.11 -2.94 1.24
CA LEU A 260 19.33 -2.15 1.09
C LEU A 260 20.19 -2.59 -0.09
N LYS A 261 20.06 -3.83 -0.57
CA LYS A 261 20.72 -4.32 -1.79
C LYS A 261 20.27 -3.60 -3.05
N THR A 262 19.14 -2.90 -3.01
CA THR A 262 18.62 -2.08 -4.12
C THR A 262 19.45 -0.80 -4.31
N LEU A 263 19.98 -0.21 -3.23
CA LEU A 263 20.64 1.11 -3.27
C LEU A 263 21.79 1.21 -4.29
N PRO A 264 22.75 0.28 -4.35
CA PRO A 264 23.85 0.35 -5.31
C PRO A 264 23.42 0.11 -6.76
N LEU A 265 22.16 -0.30 -6.99
CA LEU A 265 21.61 -0.63 -8.31
C LEU A 265 20.81 0.52 -8.92
N LEU A 266 20.40 1.52 -8.14
CA LEU A 266 19.47 2.59 -8.56
C LEU A 266 19.98 3.33 -9.80
N ASP A 267 21.25 3.71 -9.84
CA ASP A 267 21.85 4.43 -10.99
C ASP A 267 22.02 3.54 -12.24
N ARG A 268 21.77 2.24 -12.11
CA ARG A 268 21.85 1.26 -13.18
C ARG A 268 20.53 0.58 -13.51
N ALA A 269 19.44 1.04 -12.91
CA ALA A 269 18.11 0.44 -13.06
C ALA A 269 17.70 0.29 -14.54
N GLU A 270 17.93 1.33 -15.36
CA GLU A 270 17.63 1.33 -16.80
C GLU A 270 18.35 0.22 -17.59
N LYS A 271 19.52 -0.24 -17.10
CA LYS A 271 20.29 -1.32 -17.73
C LYS A 271 19.89 -2.71 -17.20
N ILE A 272 19.42 -2.79 -15.97
CA ILE A 272 19.15 -4.05 -15.28
C ILE A 272 17.71 -4.51 -15.51
N LEU A 273 16.73 -3.60 -15.35
CA LEU A 273 15.31 -3.93 -15.35
C LEU A 273 14.78 -4.50 -16.67
N PRO A 274 15.17 -4.00 -17.87
CA PRO A 274 14.56 -4.45 -19.13
C PRO A 274 14.63 -5.95 -19.34
N ALA A 275 15.79 -6.59 -19.12
CA ALA A 275 15.94 -8.02 -19.31
C ALA A 275 15.12 -8.87 -18.33
N ILE A 276 14.88 -8.39 -17.10
CA ILE A 276 14.03 -9.07 -16.11
C ILE A 276 12.57 -8.90 -16.49
N ILE A 277 12.17 -7.68 -16.86
CA ILE A 277 10.80 -7.36 -17.29
C ILE A 277 10.43 -8.18 -18.52
N GLU A 278 11.33 -8.30 -19.50
CA GLU A 278 11.12 -9.12 -20.70
C GLU A 278 10.88 -10.59 -20.35
N ARG A 279 11.65 -11.18 -19.43
CA ARG A 279 11.44 -12.55 -18.98
C ARG A 279 10.10 -12.73 -18.27
N LEU A 280 9.73 -11.80 -17.39
CA LEU A 280 8.44 -11.85 -16.69
C LEU A 280 7.27 -11.72 -17.66
N GLN A 281 7.34 -10.79 -18.61
CA GLN A 281 6.32 -10.60 -19.64
C GLN A 281 6.26 -11.81 -20.59
N GLY A 282 7.41 -12.33 -21.01
CA GLY A 282 7.51 -13.52 -21.84
C GLY A 282 6.85 -14.73 -21.17
N GLU A 283 7.11 -14.93 -19.88
CA GLU A 283 6.48 -16.02 -19.12
C GLU A 283 4.97 -15.84 -18.96
N MET A 284 4.50 -14.61 -18.75
CA MET A 284 3.07 -14.29 -18.74
C MET A 284 2.41 -14.67 -20.08
N ILE A 285 3.06 -14.34 -21.21
CA ILE A 285 2.58 -14.66 -22.55
C ILE A 285 2.62 -16.18 -22.80
N ASN A 286 3.69 -16.85 -22.40
CA ASN A 286 3.84 -18.30 -22.55
C ASN A 286 2.74 -19.08 -21.82
N CYS A 287 2.40 -18.65 -20.61
CA CYS A 287 1.41 -19.33 -19.77
C CYS A 287 -0.04 -19.00 -20.13
N LEU A 288 -0.32 -17.78 -20.58
CA LEU A 288 -1.69 -17.28 -20.74
C LEU A 288 -2.08 -16.96 -22.17
N GLY A 289 -1.10 -16.84 -23.07
CA GLY A 289 -1.29 -16.44 -24.47
C GLY A 289 -1.26 -14.92 -24.66
N ASP A 290 -0.66 -14.47 -25.75
CA ASP A 290 -0.43 -13.05 -26.06
C ASP A 290 -1.73 -12.24 -26.12
N ASN A 291 -2.76 -12.78 -26.80
CA ASN A 291 -4.05 -12.10 -26.89
C ASN A 291 -4.69 -11.87 -25.52
N TRP A 292 -4.64 -12.88 -24.63
CA TRP A 292 -5.17 -12.75 -23.28
C TRP A 292 -4.40 -11.69 -22.49
N VAL A 293 -3.09 -11.76 -22.49
CA VAL A 293 -2.24 -10.81 -21.72
C VAL A 293 -2.52 -9.36 -22.08
N LYS A 294 -2.74 -9.08 -23.37
CA LYS A 294 -3.03 -7.72 -23.85
C LYS A 294 -4.45 -7.24 -23.60
N THR A 295 -5.42 -8.15 -23.45
CA THR A 295 -6.84 -7.79 -23.54
C THR A 295 -7.71 -8.32 -22.40
N TRP A 296 -7.19 -9.09 -21.46
CA TRP A 296 -7.97 -9.75 -20.41
C TRP A 296 -8.84 -8.80 -19.57
N SER A 297 -8.37 -7.57 -19.38
CA SER A 297 -9.04 -6.58 -18.53
C SER A 297 -9.94 -5.60 -19.29
N LEU A 298 -9.97 -5.68 -20.65
CA LEU A 298 -10.79 -4.79 -21.47
C LEU A 298 -12.26 -5.11 -21.30
N GLY A 299 -13.08 -4.07 -21.16
CA GLY A 299 -14.53 -4.19 -21.07
C GLY A 299 -15.06 -4.93 -19.85
N LEU A 300 -14.21 -5.19 -18.83
CA LEU A 300 -14.68 -5.77 -17.57
C LEU A 300 -15.53 -4.76 -16.79
N PRO A 301 -16.68 -5.21 -16.25
CA PRO A 301 -17.50 -4.37 -15.39
C PRO A 301 -16.81 -4.07 -14.06
N SER A 302 -17.22 -2.97 -13.39
CA SER A 302 -16.94 -2.80 -11.98
C SER A 302 -17.71 -3.85 -11.16
N TRP A 303 -17.20 -4.20 -9.99
CA TRP A 303 -17.78 -5.27 -9.17
C TRP A 303 -19.21 -4.96 -8.70
N GLU A 304 -19.57 -3.68 -8.54
CA GLU A 304 -20.90 -3.23 -8.18
C GLU A 304 -21.95 -3.60 -9.24
N ASN A 305 -21.52 -3.69 -10.51
CA ASN A 305 -22.36 -3.96 -11.67
C ASN A 305 -22.34 -5.44 -12.10
N THR A 306 -21.85 -6.33 -11.25
CA THR A 306 -21.84 -7.78 -11.49
C THR A 306 -22.88 -8.50 -10.63
N PRO A 307 -23.47 -9.60 -11.11
CA PRO A 307 -24.29 -10.47 -10.27
C PRO A 307 -23.53 -10.89 -9.01
N ASN A 308 -24.22 -10.83 -7.85
CA ASN A 308 -23.65 -11.10 -6.53
C ASN A 308 -22.38 -10.28 -6.19
N HIS A 309 -22.16 -9.14 -6.85
CA HIS A 309 -21.01 -8.27 -6.63
C HIS A 309 -19.64 -8.96 -6.78
N ILE A 310 -19.52 -9.92 -7.70
CA ILE A 310 -18.27 -10.66 -7.95
C ILE A 310 -17.20 -9.69 -8.49
N ASN A 311 -16.04 -9.65 -7.86
CA ASN A 311 -14.92 -8.84 -8.36
C ASN A 311 -14.13 -9.57 -9.45
N ILE A 312 -14.70 -9.60 -10.67
CA ILE A 312 -14.13 -10.30 -11.82
C ILE A 312 -12.70 -9.85 -12.11
N ARG A 313 -12.43 -8.54 -12.09
CA ARG A 313 -11.11 -7.98 -12.39
C ARG A 313 -10.05 -8.47 -11.41
N SER A 314 -10.32 -8.40 -10.11
CA SER A 314 -9.36 -8.87 -9.09
C SER A 314 -9.14 -10.38 -9.17
N ILE A 315 -10.19 -11.15 -9.42
CA ILE A 315 -10.11 -12.62 -9.53
C ILE A 315 -9.24 -13.03 -10.72
N LEU A 316 -9.45 -12.43 -11.90
CA LEU A 316 -8.65 -12.73 -13.09
C LEU A 316 -7.21 -12.23 -12.94
N TRP A 317 -6.98 -11.10 -12.31
CA TRP A 317 -5.64 -10.63 -11.98
C TRP A 317 -4.89 -11.63 -11.10
N LEU A 318 -5.50 -12.12 -10.01
CA LEU A 318 -4.91 -13.14 -9.13
C LEU A 318 -4.65 -14.46 -9.86
N ARG A 319 -5.58 -14.89 -10.73
CA ARG A 319 -5.39 -16.04 -11.58
C ARG A 319 -4.15 -15.91 -12.47
N ASN A 320 -4.01 -14.77 -13.12
CA ASN A 320 -2.89 -14.51 -14.01
C ASN A 320 -1.54 -14.63 -13.26
N LEU A 321 -1.43 -14.06 -12.07
CA LEU A 321 -0.24 -14.14 -11.23
C LEU A 321 0.04 -15.58 -10.74
N ALA A 322 -1.01 -16.29 -10.32
CA ALA A 322 -0.90 -17.67 -9.86
C ALA A 322 -0.37 -18.58 -10.95
N ILE A 323 -0.87 -18.46 -12.18
CA ILE A 323 -0.49 -19.33 -13.31
C ILE A 323 0.87 -18.93 -13.88
N ALA A 324 1.09 -17.63 -14.12
CA ALA A 324 2.31 -17.18 -14.79
C ALA A 324 3.54 -17.26 -13.89
N TYR A 325 3.40 -16.90 -12.62
CA TYR A 325 4.54 -16.74 -11.70
C TYR A 325 4.55 -17.70 -10.52
N ASP A 326 3.60 -18.68 -10.50
CA ASP A 326 3.42 -19.63 -9.38
C ASP A 326 3.11 -18.93 -8.03
N MET A 327 2.51 -17.72 -8.09
CA MET A 327 2.18 -16.92 -6.90
C MET A 327 0.87 -17.41 -6.23
N ILE A 328 0.73 -18.72 -6.06
CA ILE A 328 -0.51 -19.36 -5.58
C ILE A 328 -0.85 -18.92 -4.16
N ASP A 329 0.14 -18.91 -3.24
CA ASP A 329 -0.08 -18.53 -1.84
C ASP A 329 -0.49 -17.06 -1.71
N PHE A 330 0.15 -16.17 -2.47
CA PHE A 330 -0.25 -14.78 -2.56
C PHE A 330 -1.69 -14.65 -3.10
N ALA A 331 -1.98 -15.34 -4.21
CA ALA A 331 -3.30 -15.29 -4.83
C ALA A 331 -4.40 -15.83 -3.91
N LYS A 332 -4.17 -16.95 -3.20
CA LYS A 332 -5.07 -17.50 -2.18
C LYS A 332 -5.33 -16.51 -1.05
N ALA A 333 -4.27 -15.93 -0.49
CA ALA A 333 -4.39 -14.97 0.60
C ALA A 333 -5.23 -13.73 0.20
N ARG A 334 -5.10 -13.27 -1.06
CA ARG A 334 -5.88 -12.12 -1.57
C ARG A 334 -7.29 -12.51 -2.01
N TYR A 335 -7.46 -13.66 -2.64
CA TYR A 335 -8.78 -14.17 -3.04
C TYR A 335 -9.70 -14.37 -1.83
N ASN A 336 -9.18 -14.90 -0.73
CA ASN A 336 -9.96 -15.16 0.48
C ASN A 336 -10.21 -13.90 1.35
N LEU A 337 -9.68 -12.73 0.94
CA LEU A 337 -10.10 -11.42 1.44
C LEU A 337 -11.38 -10.90 0.78
N LEU A 338 -11.73 -11.36 -0.43
CA LEU A 338 -12.95 -10.91 -1.12
C LEU A 338 -14.17 -11.19 -0.26
N GLY A 339 -14.99 -10.15 -0.05
CA GLY A 339 -16.09 -10.12 0.91
C GLY A 339 -15.70 -9.58 2.29
N ASN A 340 -14.40 -9.57 2.66
CA ASN A 340 -13.90 -9.11 3.97
C ASN A 340 -12.67 -8.18 3.85
N GLY A 341 -12.27 -7.84 2.65
CA GLY A 341 -11.07 -7.03 2.37
C GLY A 341 -11.29 -5.52 2.49
N GLY A 342 -12.49 -5.08 2.82
CA GLY A 342 -12.84 -3.67 2.83
C GLY A 342 -12.57 -3.00 1.48
N HIS A 343 -12.18 -1.74 1.49
CA HIS A 343 -11.95 -0.98 0.26
C HIS A 343 -10.76 -1.45 -0.59
N TRP A 344 -9.83 -2.22 0.00
CA TRP A 344 -8.67 -2.70 -0.76
C TRP A 344 -8.98 -3.90 -1.66
N PHE A 345 -9.85 -4.80 -1.19
CA PHE A 345 -10.33 -5.97 -1.94
C PHE A 345 -11.86 -6.02 -1.87
N PRO A 346 -12.53 -5.06 -2.55
CA PRO A 346 -14.00 -4.97 -2.52
C PRO A 346 -14.63 -6.08 -3.33
N GLY A 347 -15.94 -6.26 -3.15
CA GLY A 347 -16.73 -7.25 -3.86
C GLY A 347 -16.55 -8.67 -3.33
N GLN A 348 -17.11 -9.62 -4.03
CA GLN A 348 -17.24 -11.02 -3.61
C GLN A 348 -16.39 -11.97 -4.46
N GLN A 349 -16.18 -13.18 -3.91
CA GLN A 349 -15.58 -14.32 -4.60
C GLN A 349 -16.53 -14.83 -5.72
N ALA A 350 -15.97 -15.64 -6.65
CA ALA A 350 -16.74 -16.30 -7.69
C ALA A 350 -17.45 -17.59 -7.21
N LYS A 351 -17.96 -17.57 -5.98
CA LYS A 351 -18.70 -18.72 -5.44
C LYS A 351 -19.97 -18.95 -6.27
N GLU A 352 -20.19 -20.22 -6.68
CA GLU A 352 -21.34 -20.65 -7.47
C GLU A 352 -21.58 -19.84 -8.76
N VAL A 353 -20.49 -19.30 -9.35
CA VAL A 353 -20.57 -18.49 -10.58
C VAL A 353 -21.22 -19.23 -11.75
N GLU A 354 -21.16 -20.57 -11.77
CA GLU A 354 -21.77 -21.41 -12.80
C GLU A 354 -23.32 -21.34 -12.80
N LYS A 355 -23.92 -20.85 -11.72
CA LYS A 355 -25.38 -20.65 -11.58
C LYS A 355 -25.83 -19.23 -11.99
N LEU A 356 -24.89 -18.35 -12.35
CA LEU A 356 -25.17 -16.94 -12.63
C LEU A 356 -25.10 -16.65 -14.13
N ASP A 357 -25.99 -15.79 -14.59
CA ASP A 357 -25.90 -15.22 -15.93
C ASP A 357 -25.02 -13.96 -15.91
N LEU A 358 -23.83 -14.07 -16.50
CA LEU A 358 -22.87 -12.96 -16.64
C LEU A 358 -22.92 -12.32 -18.03
N THR A 359 -23.79 -12.76 -18.93
CA THR A 359 -23.81 -12.35 -20.35
C THR A 359 -23.93 -10.85 -20.51
N ALA A 360 -24.87 -10.23 -19.83
CA ALA A 360 -25.10 -8.79 -19.96
C ALA A 360 -23.93 -7.96 -19.40
N CYS A 361 -23.38 -8.33 -18.26
CA CYS A 361 -22.29 -7.55 -17.63
C CYS A 361 -20.93 -7.77 -18.33
N LEU A 362 -20.75 -8.84 -19.08
CA LEU A 362 -19.53 -9.14 -19.83
C LEU A 362 -19.61 -8.74 -21.33
N ALA A 363 -20.71 -8.20 -21.81
CA ALA A 363 -20.94 -7.93 -23.23
C ALA A 363 -19.86 -7.07 -23.91
N ALA A 364 -19.19 -6.19 -23.14
CA ALA A 364 -18.10 -5.35 -23.64
C ALA A 364 -16.72 -6.04 -23.61
N SER A 365 -16.60 -7.22 -22.99
CA SER A 365 -15.33 -7.93 -22.90
C SER A 365 -15.09 -8.80 -24.15
N PRO A 366 -13.87 -8.77 -24.75
CA PRO A 366 -13.53 -9.66 -25.86
C PRO A 366 -13.41 -11.14 -25.43
N HIS A 367 -13.55 -11.43 -24.15
CA HIS A 367 -13.44 -12.77 -23.55
C HIS A 367 -14.71 -13.20 -22.80
N ALA A 368 -15.85 -12.58 -23.12
CA ALA A 368 -17.13 -12.84 -22.45
C ALA A 368 -17.50 -14.34 -22.37
N ASP A 369 -17.18 -15.10 -23.41
CA ASP A 369 -17.41 -16.53 -23.51
C ASP A 369 -16.56 -17.39 -22.57
N LYS A 370 -15.34 -16.95 -22.26
CA LYS A 370 -14.35 -17.70 -21.46
C LYS A 370 -14.38 -17.34 -19.97
N ILE A 371 -14.69 -16.08 -19.65
CA ILE A 371 -14.58 -15.56 -18.29
C ILE A 371 -15.40 -16.37 -17.26
N PRO A 372 -16.65 -16.80 -17.51
CA PRO A 372 -17.40 -17.58 -16.53
C PRO A 372 -16.68 -18.89 -16.13
N HIS A 373 -16.13 -19.60 -17.12
CA HIS A 373 -15.36 -20.82 -16.87
C HIS A 373 -14.07 -20.54 -16.10
N LEU A 374 -13.32 -19.50 -16.50
CA LEU A 374 -12.10 -19.10 -15.80
C LEU A 374 -12.36 -18.67 -14.36
N LEU A 375 -13.48 -18.02 -14.06
CA LEU A 375 -13.87 -17.66 -12.69
C LEU A 375 -14.15 -18.92 -11.85
N ALA A 376 -14.85 -19.92 -12.39
CA ALA A 376 -15.11 -21.18 -11.70
C ALA A 376 -13.82 -21.96 -11.43
N GLU A 377 -12.93 -22.06 -12.43
CA GLU A 377 -11.59 -22.66 -12.24
C GLU A 377 -10.79 -21.94 -11.17
N THR A 378 -10.78 -20.60 -11.21
CA THR A 378 -10.05 -19.78 -10.25
C THR A 378 -10.60 -19.95 -8.84
N HIS A 379 -11.93 -20.03 -8.69
CA HIS A 379 -12.54 -20.32 -7.40
C HIS A 379 -12.09 -21.67 -6.85
N ARG A 380 -12.09 -22.73 -7.66
CA ARG A 380 -11.59 -24.06 -7.24
C ARG A 380 -10.11 -24.04 -6.85
N LEU A 381 -9.29 -23.26 -7.55
CA LEU A 381 -7.84 -23.16 -7.29
C LEU A 381 -7.52 -22.36 -6.02
N LEU A 382 -8.23 -21.25 -5.78
CA LEU A 382 -7.84 -20.25 -4.80
C LEU A 382 -8.74 -20.19 -3.55
N SER A 383 -9.94 -20.80 -3.59
CA SER A 383 -10.81 -20.81 -2.42
C SER A 383 -10.19 -21.56 -1.23
N GLY A 384 -10.51 -21.10 -0.04
CA GLY A 384 -10.01 -21.66 1.22
C GLY A 384 -10.71 -20.98 2.41
N GLU A 385 -10.06 -21.02 3.57
CA GLU A 385 -10.56 -20.32 4.74
C GLU A 385 -10.65 -18.82 4.50
N THR A 386 -11.73 -18.22 4.98
CA THR A 386 -11.96 -16.78 4.89
C THR A 386 -10.90 -16.03 5.67
N VAL A 387 -10.20 -15.13 5.02
CA VAL A 387 -9.19 -14.26 5.63
C VAL A 387 -9.84 -12.91 5.97
N GLN A 388 -9.62 -12.44 7.19
CA GLN A 388 -10.02 -11.08 7.59
C GLN A 388 -8.84 -10.12 7.45
N ARG A 389 -9.16 -8.87 7.13
CA ARG A 389 -8.17 -7.81 7.12
C ARG A 389 -7.69 -7.53 8.56
N LEU A 390 -6.37 -7.41 8.76
CA LEU A 390 -5.78 -7.19 10.07
C LEU A 390 -5.98 -5.76 10.61
N SER A 391 -6.12 -4.76 9.73
CA SER A 391 -6.37 -3.37 10.12
C SER A 391 -7.79 -2.96 9.77
N SER A 392 -8.52 -2.38 10.73
CA SER A 392 -9.73 -1.62 10.46
C SER A 392 -9.32 -0.26 9.88
N SER A 393 -9.52 -0.07 8.60
CA SER A 393 -9.37 1.24 7.93
C SER A 393 -10.68 1.67 7.35
#